data_4235ab7fd7a7bea4c1d421b4eebda4e5
#
_entry.id   4235ab7fd7a7bea4c1d421b4eebda4e5
#
_cell.length_a   1.000
_cell.length_b   1.000
_cell.length_c   1.000
_cell.angle_alpha   90.00
_cell.angle_beta   90.00
_cell.angle_gamma   90.00
#
_symmetry.space_group_name_H-M   'P 1'
#
loop_
_entity.id
_entity.type
_entity.pdbx_description
1 polymer ?
#
loop_
_entity_poly.entity_id
_entity_poly.type
_entity_poly.pdbx_seq_one_letter_code
_entity_poly.pdbx_strand_id
1 'polypeptide(L)'
;MDPLHPFFYRVKLTKAQRIKGVILGSVLFPLRMFLSALCFLVMWPVARLRLAGLSEEERTRPVRGWRQWLLHPVMWTLSRAAFLCLGFFWVRVKGRRASTREAPVLVAAPHSGFLDMLSLLPTQLPTVVSRSENTSLPVVGALLEYNQSVLVSRKDPQSRKKAVVQLGERLKSNGVWPQMLMFPEGTTTNGKVLIKFKPGAFLAGVPVQPVLLRYPNNVDTVRWTFKGTSWLECLWHTTSQLFTNMTVEFLPVYSPSDEEKNDPGLYADNVQKLMAKALGVPATDYILEGRVPVSKLGGLSLPVQSPPRETLALLHKNGWTSSDIEAALGRMIDRCQSQGQGSKVHVDDFMPLLGLKDRETARAICELYSKDESVDLRQVYLSVAGVSGAVPFRTLLHAAFALFDGGKGSVSAEELSGLMGALLGVPQHNTSELYGAACRQDAVTEDDLLRALTVHPAYQRVTNEYLQPQEAGSRPPVTALTYGSAVNNNESLANGAASVKKLD
;
A
#
# COMPACT_ATOMS: atom_id res chain seq x y z
N MET A 1 10.42 -14.51 1.48
CA MET A 1 9.39 -13.44 1.40
C MET A 1 8.94 -13.10 2.80
N ASP A 2 9.02 -11.83 3.16
CA ASP A 2 8.58 -11.32 4.46
C ASP A 2 7.14 -11.78 4.74
N PRO A 3 6.85 -12.45 5.88
CA PRO A 3 5.52 -12.88 6.25
C PRO A 3 4.52 -11.71 6.42
N LEU A 4 5.00 -10.48 6.51
CA LEU A 4 4.19 -9.26 6.61
C LEU A 4 4.02 -8.52 5.28
N HIS A 5 4.62 -8.98 4.17
CA HIS A 5 4.51 -8.33 2.87
C HIS A 5 3.04 -8.19 2.43
N PRO A 6 2.45 -6.98 2.41
CA PRO A 6 0.99 -6.79 2.27
C PRO A 6 0.45 -7.13 0.88
N PHE A 7 1.29 -7.07 -0.15
CA PHE A 7 0.88 -7.22 -1.56
C PHE A 7 1.02 -8.65 -2.10
N PHE A 8 1.30 -9.60 -1.22
CA PHE A 8 1.38 -11.02 -1.58
C PHE A 8 0.43 -11.84 -0.72
N TYR A 9 -0.38 -12.65 -1.38
CA TYR A 9 -1.21 -13.66 -0.73
C TYR A 9 -1.40 -14.88 -1.62
N ARG A 10 -1.19 -16.05 -1.06
CA ARG A 10 -1.53 -17.32 -1.70
C ARG A 10 -2.37 -18.15 -0.76
N VAL A 11 -3.52 -18.59 -1.25
CA VAL A 11 -4.41 -19.48 -0.49
C VAL A 11 -3.66 -20.77 -0.16
N LYS A 12 -3.60 -21.11 1.13
CA LYS A 12 -3.02 -22.38 1.62
C LYS A 12 -4.16 -23.33 1.95
N LEU A 13 -4.28 -24.40 1.19
CA LEU A 13 -5.29 -25.44 1.38
C LEU A 13 -4.61 -26.75 1.78
N THR A 14 -5.15 -27.45 2.77
CA THR A 14 -4.79 -28.84 3.06
C THR A 14 -5.26 -29.75 1.91
N LYS A 15 -4.72 -30.98 1.82
CA LYS A 15 -5.16 -31.94 0.80
C LYS A 15 -6.67 -32.20 0.88
N ALA A 16 -7.22 -32.37 2.10
CA ALA A 16 -8.65 -32.57 2.32
C ALA A 16 -9.50 -31.37 1.87
N GLN A 17 -9.08 -30.15 2.20
CA GLN A 17 -9.75 -28.91 1.76
C GLN A 17 -9.73 -28.77 0.24
N ARG A 18 -8.62 -29.15 -0.42
CA ARG A 18 -8.51 -29.12 -1.88
C ARG A 18 -9.48 -30.12 -2.52
N ILE A 19 -9.50 -31.37 -2.05
CA ILE A 19 -10.43 -32.42 -2.56
C ILE A 19 -11.88 -31.93 -2.35
N LYS A 20 -12.25 -31.50 -1.14
CA LYS A 20 -13.57 -30.95 -0.85
C LYS A 20 -13.91 -29.77 -1.77
N GLY A 21 -12.97 -28.86 -1.99
CA GLY A 21 -13.12 -27.72 -2.88
C GLY A 21 -13.39 -28.11 -4.32
N VAL A 22 -12.72 -29.15 -4.84
CA VAL A 22 -12.96 -29.69 -6.19
C VAL A 22 -14.36 -30.31 -6.29
N ILE A 23 -14.73 -31.20 -5.33
CA ILE A 23 -16.04 -31.85 -5.34
C ILE A 23 -17.18 -30.85 -5.23
N LEU A 24 -17.13 -29.92 -4.27
CA LEU A 24 -18.16 -28.90 -4.11
C LEU A 24 -18.12 -27.89 -5.26
N GLY A 25 -16.93 -27.48 -5.67
CA GLY A 25 -16.74 -26.50 -6.72
C GLY A 25 -17.23 -26.93 -8.08
N SER A 26 -17.13 -28.24 -8.42
CA SER A 26 -17.64 -28.76 -9.69
C SER A 26 -19.15 -28.53 -9.86
N VAL A 27 -19.91 -28.44 -8.76
CA VAL A 27 -21.34 -28.18 -8.77
C VAL A 27 -21.66 -26.71 -8.41
N LEU A 28 -21.07 -26.23 -7.29
CA LEU A 28 -21.42 -24.92 -6.77
C LEU A 28 -20.90 -23.78 -7.66
N PHE A 29 -19.71 -23.88 -8.20
CA PHE A 29 -19.13 -22.82 -9.00
C PHE A 29 -19.97 -22.50 -10.25
N PRO A 30 -20.27 -23.45 -11.16
CA PRO A 30 -21.06 -23.17 -12.34
C PRO A 30 -22.49 -22.69 -11.98
N LEU A 31 -23.15 -23.30 -10.98
CA LEU A 31 -24.47 -22.88 -10.54
C LEU A 31 -24.47 -21.45 -10.01
N ARG A 32 -23.53 -21.11 -9.12
CA ARG A 32 -23.40 -19.79 -8.52
C ARG A 32 -23.06 -18.73 -9.55
N MET A 33 -22.15 -19.05 -10.47
CA MET A 33 -21.80 -18.14 -11.55
C MET A 33 -22.98 -17.86 -12.46
N PHE A 34 -23.76 -18.90 -12.82
CA PHE A 34 -24.96 -18.75 -13.62
C PHE A 34 -26.02 -17.88 -12.93
N LEU A 35 -26.34 -18.15 -11.66
CA LEU A 35 -27.32 -17.37 -10.90
C LEU A 35 -26.88 -15.93 -10.68
N SER A 36 -25.59 -15.71 -10.41
CA SER A 36 -25.05 -14.35 -10.28
C SER A 36 -25.09 -13.60 -11.62
N ALA A 37 -24.79 -14.28 -12.73
CA ALA A 37 -24.91 -13.70 -14.06
C ALA A 37 -26.34 -13.28 -14.40
N LEU A 38 -27.36 -14.09 -14.01
CA LEU A 38 -28.77 -13.69 -14.14
C LEU A 38 -29.10 -12.43 -13.33
N CYS A 39 -28.61 -12.34 -12.08
CA CYS A 39 -28.77 -11.11 -11.30
C CYS A 39 -28.16 -9.89 -12.01
N PHE A 40 -26.92 -10.01 -12.51
CA PHE A 40 -26.27 -8.94 -13.24
C PHE A 40 -26.96 -8.58 -14.55
N LEU A 41 -27.51 -9.56 -15.26
CA LEU A 41 -28.30 -9.34 -16.47
C LEU A 41 -29.55 -8.49 -16.19
N VAL A 42 -30.22 -8.71 -15.05
CA VAL A 42 -31.38 -7.90 -14.62
C VAL A 42 -30.93 -6.54 -14.07
N MET A 43 -29.80 -6.49 -13.36
CA MET A 43 -29.26 -5.23 -12.83
C MET A 43 -28.88 -4.24 -13.94
N TRP A 44 -28.41 -4.72 -15.07
CA TRP A 44 -27.95 -3.88 -16.17
C TRP A 44 -29.03 -2.94 -16.72
N PRO A 45 -30.24 -3.38 -17.15
CA PRO A 45 -31.31 -2.49 -17.62
C PRO A 45 -31.84 -1.58 -16.49
N VAL A 46 -31.90 -2.05 -15.26
CA VAL A 46 -32.29 -1.22 -14.10
C VAL A 46 -31.29 -0.07 -13.90
N ALA A 47 -29.99 -0.37 -14.03
CA ALA A 47 -28.95 0.65 -13.94
C ALA A 47 -29.07 1.69 -15.05
N ARG A 48 -29.29 1.26 -16.29
CA ARG A 48 -29.48 2.15 -17.45
C ARG A 48 -30.75 3.01 -17.32
N LEU A 49 -31.84 2.44 -16.80
CA LEU A 49 -33.09 3.15 -16.61
C LEU A 49 -32.96 4.34 -15.63
N ARG A 50 -32.09 4.26 -14.66
CA ARG A 50 -31.89 5.34 -13.66
C ARG A 50 -31.49 6.67 -14.31
N LEU A 51 -30.67 6.64 -15.35
CA LEU A 51 -30.16 7.83 -16.03
C LEU A 51 -30.81 8.04 -17.41
N ALA A 52 -31.71 7.15 -17.86
CA ALA A 52 -32.37 7.25 -19.14
C ALA A 52 -33.16 8.54 -19.27
N GLY A 53 -33.03 9.26 -20.37
CA GLY A 53 -33.78 10.49 -20.65
C GLY A 53 -33.38 11.70 -19.78
N LEU A 54 -32.32 11.61 -18.95
CA LEU A 54 -31.73 12.76 -18.28
C LEU A 54 -30.75 13.48 -19.19
N SER A 55 -30.84 14.81 -19.22
CA SER A 55 -29.87 15.67 -19.89
C SER A 55 -28.48 15.57 -19.22
N GLU A 56 -27.43 16.00 -19.90
CA GLU A 56 -26.08 16.06 -19.34
C GLU A 56 -26.04 16.88 -18.03
N GLU A 57 -26.77 18.01 -18.00
CA GLU A 57 -26.84 18.86 -16.82
C GLU A 57 -27.55 18.16 -15.64
N GLU A 58 -28.65 17.44 -15.88
CA GLU A 58 -29.36 16.69 -14.85
C GLU A 58 -28.51 15.54 -14.28
N ARG A 59 -27.64 14.94 -15.09
CA ARG A 59 -26.70 13.88 -14.63
C ARG A 59 -25.62 14.41 -13.69
N THR A 60 -25.34 15.72 -13.73
CA THR A 60 -24.40 16.35 -12.77
C THR A 60 -25.00 16.57 -11.40
N ARG A 61 -26.32 16.42 -11.25
CA ARG A 61 -27.06 16.57 -9.99
C ARG A 61 -27.40 15.19 -9.38
N PRO A 62 -27.58 15.07 -8.05
CA PRO A 62 -27.97 13.80 -7.45
C PRO A 62 -29.36 13.38 -7.94
N VAL A 63 -29.48 12.14 -8.43
CA VAL A 63 -30.75 11.58 -8.89
C VAL A 63 -31.71 11.44 -7.72
N ARG A 64 -32.92 12.00 -7.86
CA ARG A 64 -33.98 12.03 -6.85
C ARG A 64 -35.30 11.57 -7.45
N GLY A 65 -36.38 11.65 -6.63
CA GLY A 65 -37.76 11.34 -7.02
C GLY A 65 -37.98 9.85 -7.23
N TRP A 66 -38.86 9.48 -8.17
CA TRP A 66 -39.29 8.10 -8.40
C TRP A 66 -38.11 7.16 -8.75
N ARG A 67 -37.11 7.66 -9.44
CA ARG A 67 -35.89 6.91 -9.80
C ARG A 67 -35.10 6.45 -8.58
N GLN A 68 -35.00 7.29 -7.57
CA GLN A 68 -34.37 6.92 -6.31
C GLN A 68 -35.31 6.01 -5.49
N TRP A 69 -36.59 6.36 -5.38
CA TRP A 69 -37.53 5.64 -4.56
C TRP A 69 -37.82 4.21 -5.06
N LEU A 70 -37.95 4.03 -6.37
CA LEU A 70 -38.28 2.72 -6.97
C LEU A 70 -37.04 1.91 -7.31
N LEU A 71 -36.03 2.52 -8.00
CA LEU A 71 -34.91 1.76 -8.54
C LEU A 71 -33.85 1.42 -7.48
N HIS A 72 -33.72 2.22 -6.43
CA HIS A 72 -32.75 1.95 -5.38
C HIS A 72 -33.03 0.65 -4.60
N PRO A 73 -34.23 0.39 -4.06
CA PRO A 73 -34.52 -0.88 -3.39
C PRO A 73 -34.42 -2.08 -4.34
N VAL A 74 -34.83 -1.94 -5.60
CA VAL A 74 -34.67 -3.00 -6.61
C VAL A 74 -33.20 -3.33 -6.81
N MET A 75 -32.36 -2.32 -7.02
CA MET A 75 -30.91 -2.52 -7.19
C MET A 75 -30.27 -3.11 -5.94
N TRP A 76 -30.66 -2.65 -4.75
CA TRP A 76 -30.17 -3.19 -3.49
C TRP A 76 -30.54 -4.68 -3.33
N THR A 77 -31.78 -5.04 -3.65
CA THR A 77 -32.26 -6.44 -3.57
C THR A 77 -31.52 -7.33 -4.57
N LEU A 78 -31.36 -6.88 -5.81
CA LEU A 78 -30.61 -7.61 -6.83
C LEU A 78 -29.12 -7.77 -6.44
N SER A 79 -28.51 -6.72 -5.92
CA SER A 79 -27.13 -6.78 -5.40
C SER A 79 -27.03 -7.80 -4.26
N ARG A 80 -27.99 -7.79 -3.34
CA ARG A 80 -28.06 -8.76 -2.23
C ARG A 80 -28.22 -10.19 -2.76
N ALA A 81 -29.08 -10.39 -3.75
CA ALA A 81 -29.30 -11.69 -4.38
C ALA A 81 -28.02 -12.19 -5.08
N ALA A 82 -27.31 -11.33 -5.81
CA ALA A 82 -26.05 -11.70 -6.46
C ALA A 82 -25.01 -12.20 -5.45
N PHE A 83 -24.84 -11.51 -4.31
CA PHE A 83 -23.92 -11.96 -3.26
C PHE A 83 -24.41 -13.21 -2.52
N LEU A 84 -25.72 -13.40 -2.36
CA LEU A 84 -26.30 -14.67 -1.87
C LEU A 84 -25.91 -15.82 -2.81
N CYS A 85 -26.08 -15.64 -4.12
CA CYS A 85 -25.68 -16.61 -5.13
C CYS A 85 -24.20 -16.94 -5.06
N LEU A 86 -23.33 -15.96 -4.74
CA LEU A 86 -21.88 -16.19 -4.55
C LEU A 86 -21.55 -16.90 -3.22
N GLY A 87 -22.53 -17.14 -2.34
CA GLY A 87 -22.33 -17.87 -1.08
C GLY A 87 -22.17 -16.99 0.15
N PHE A 88 -22.43 -15.69 0.05
CA PHE A 88 -22.45 -14.78 1.21
C PHE A 88 -23.85 -14.75 1.84
N PHE A 89 -24.18 -15.78 2.61
CA PHE A 89 -25.50 -15.88 3.23
C PHE A 89 -25.68 -14.90 4.38
N TRP A 90 -24.65 -14.69 5.18
CA TRP A 90 -24.68 -13.78 6.32
C TRP A 90 -23.64 -12.69 6.19
N VAL A 91 -24.12 -11.45 6.29
CA VAL A 91 -23.28 -10.26 6.46
C VAL A 91 -23.61 -9.69 7.84
N ARG A 92 -22.66 -9.86 8.78
CA ARG A 92 -22.81 -9.30 10.12
C ARG A 92 -22.49 -7.83 10.09
N VAL A 93 -23.41 -7.01 10.56
CA VAL A 93 -23.20 -5.56 10.72
C VAL A 93 -23.02 -5.25 12.19
N LYS A 94 -21.98 -4.50 12.54
CA LYS A 94 -21.69 -3.99 13.88
C LYS A 94 -21.59 -2.47 13.85
N GLY A 95 -21.97 -1.85 14.97
CA GLY A 95 -21.98 -0.39 15.08
C GLY A 95 -23.14 0.28 14.34
N ARG A 96 -23.25 1.59 14.51
CA ARG A 96 -24.28 2.41 13.85
C ARG A 96 -23.65 3.12 12.64
N ARG A 97 -24.28 3.00 11.50
CA ARG A 97 -23.93 3.80 10.34
C ARG A 97 -24.34 5.26 10.58
N ALA A 98 -23.41 6.18 10.40
CA ALA A 98 -23.67 7.61 10.44
C ALA A 98 -24.47 8.06 9.22
N SER A 99 -25.29 9.09 9.39
CA SER A 99 -25.95 9.74 8.27
C SER A 99 -24.95 10.51 7.39
N THR A 100 -25.36 10.84 6.18
CA THR A 100 -24.52 11.62 5.24
C THR A 100 -24.12 12.99 5.81
N ARG A 101 -24.96 13.57 6.68
CA ARG A 101 -24.65 14.85 7.35
C ARG A 101 -23.61 14.70 8.45
N GLU A 102 -23.64 13.58 9.18
CA GLU A 102 -22.68 13.28 10.26
C GLU A 102 -21.30 12.91 9.67
N ALA A 103 -21.29 12.09 8.62
CA ALA A 103 -20.08 11.65 7.94
C ALA A 103 -20.34 11.49 6.43
N PRO A 104 -19.99 12.47 5.60
CA PRO A 104 -20.14 12.36 4.15
C PRO A 104 -19.30 11.24 3.52
N VAL A 105 -18.24 10.82 4.19
CA VAL A 105 -17.29 9.78 3.71
C VAL A 105 -17.32 8.56 4.63
N LEU A 106 -17.45 7.39 4.02
CA LEU A 106 -17.18 6.09 4.63
C LEU A 106 -15.81 5.61 4.17
N VAL A 107 -14.90 5.37 5.10
CA VAL A 107 -13.53 4.93 4.84
C VAL A 107 -13.42 3.46 5.16
N ALA A 108 -13.37 2.59 4.15
CA ALA A 108 -13.34 1.14 4.35
C ALA A 108 -11.93 0.56 4.24
N ALA A 109 -11.54 -0.27 5.21
CA ALA A 109 -10.30 -1.03 5.24
C ALA A 109 -10.42 -2.31 6.11
N PRO A 110 -9.57 -3.34 5.90
CA PRO A 110 -8.63 -3.46 4.80
C PRO A 110 -9.34 -3.74 3.47
N HIS A 111 -8.73 -3.34 2.36
CA HIS A 111 -9.22 -3.68 1.02
C HIS A 111 -8.63 -5.04 0.62
N SER A 112 -9.42 -6.10 0.74
CA SER A 112 -8.96 -7.48 0.56
C SER A 112 -9.13 -8.02 -0.86
N GLY A 113 -10.15 -7.55 -1.58
CA GLY A 113 -10.44 -8.03 -2.93
C GLY A 113 -11.68 -7.39 -3.56
N PHE A 114 -12.03 -7.84 -4.76
CA PHE A 114 -13.22 -7.35 -5.48
C PHE A 114 -14.53 -7.70 -4.78
N LEU A 115 -14.55 -8.71 -3.90
CA LEU A 115 -15.72 -9.09 -3.11
C LEU A 115 -16.02 -8.12 -1.97
N ASP A 116 -15.12 -7.18 -1.66
CA ASP A 116 -15.37 -6.11 -0.69
C ASP A 116 -16.50 -5.18 -1.12
N MET A 117 -16.90 -5.23 -2.40
CA MET A 117 -18.11 -4.55 -2.91
C MET A 117 -19.40 -5.02 -2.21
N LEU A 118 -19.39 -6.17 -1.51
CA LEU A 118 -20.45 -6.58 -0.61
C LEU A 118 -20.74 -5.55 0.50
N SER A 119 -19.74 -4.77 0.88
CA SER A 119 -19.89 -3.66 1.85
C SER A 119 -20.84 -2.56 1.36
N LEU A 120 -21.09 -2.46 0.05
CA LEU A 120 -22.08 -1.53 -0.51
C LEU A 120 -23.51 -1.78 0.00
N LEU A 121 -23.83 -3.02 0.41
CA LEU A 121 -25.17 -3.35 0.90
C LEU A 121 -25.48 -2.75 2.28
N PRO A 122 -24.68 -3.00 3.34
CA PRO A 122 -24.89 -2.36 4.64
C PRO A 122 -24.67 -0.84 4.61
N THR A 123 -23.93 -0.33 3.62
CA THR A 123 -23.75 1.11 3.39
C THR A 123 -24.79 1.72 2.46
N GLN A 124 -25.82 0.95 2.05
CA GLN A 124 -26.97 1.37 1.22
C GLN A 124 -26.56 1.95 -0.14
N LEU A 125 -25.69 1.25 -0.85
CA LEU A 125 -25.23 1.59 -2.20
C LEU A 125 -24.72 3.05 -2.30
N PRO A 126 -23.71 3.43 -1.52
CA PRO A 126 -23.14 4.76 -1.58
C PRO A 126 -22.45 5.01 -2.92
N THR A 127 -22.20 6.27 -3.23
CA THR A 127 -21.32 6.62 -4.34
C THR A 127 -19.90 6.08 -4.07
N VAL A 128 -19.21 5.64 -5.11
CA VAL A 128 -17.83 5.15 -5.01
C VAL A 128 -16.89 5.95 -5.90
N VAL A 129 -15.60 5.92 -5.59
CA VAL A 129 -14.55 6.39 -6.48
C VAL A 129 -14.00 5.20 -7.24
N SER A 130 -14.00 5.25 -8.55
CA SER A 130 -13.53 4.16 -9.41
C SER A 130 -12.59 4.64 -10.50
N ARG A 131 -11.87 3.69 -11.09
CA ARG A 131 -11.05 3.99 -12.26
C ARG A 131 -11.94 4.19 -13.49
N SER A 132 -11.59 5.17 -14.33
CA SER A 132 -12.31 5.43 -15.59
C SER A 132 -12.30 4.22 -16.52
N GLU A 133 -11.21 3.40 -16.50
CA GLU A 133 -11.11 2.20 -17.32
C GLU A 133 -12.19 1.16 -17.00
N ASN A 134 -12.76 1.16 -15.79
CA ASN A 134 -13.81 0.23 -15.41
C ASN A 134 -15.16 0.50 -16.11
N THR A 135 -15.34 1.69 -16.69
CA THR A 135 -16.57 2.03 -17.42
C THR A 135 -16.70 1.28 -18.76
N SER A 136 -15.58 0.78 -19.30
CA SER A 136 -15.59 -0.05 -20.52
C SER A 136 -16.21 -1.44 -20.30
N LEU A 137 -16.33 -1.90 -19.05
CA LEU A 137 -16.97 -3.16 -18.71
C LEU A 137 -18.48 -2.99 -18.70
N PRO A 138 -19.27 -3.71 -19.55
CA PRO A 138 -20.68 -3.39 -19.77
C PRO A 138 -21.53 -3.32 -18.50
N VAL A 139 -21.43 -4.30 -17.62
CA VAL A 139 -22.20 -4.33 -16.37
C VAL A 139 -21.61 -3.39 -15.32
N VAL A 140 -20.31 -3.45 -15.11
CA VAL A 140 -19.61 -2.62 -14.11
C VAL A 140 -19.75 -1.14 -14.45
N GLY A 141 -19.59 -0.78 -15.75
CA GLY A 141 -19.78 0.59 -16.21
C GLY A 141 -21.19 1.10 -15.94
N ALA A 142 -22.22 0.31 -16.24
CA ALA A 142 -23.61 0.68 -15.94
C ALA A 142 -23.87 0.86 -14.43
N LEU A 143 -23.28 0.03 -13.57
CA LEU A 143 -23.38 0.16 -12.11
C LEU A 143 -22.64 1.39 -11.58
N LEU A 144 -21.50 1.73 -12.13
CA LEU A 144 -20.77 2.95 -11.78
C LEU A 144 -21.54 4.21 -12.18
N GLU A 145 -22.15 4.20 -13.37
CA GLU A 145 -23.06 5.27 -13.81
C GLU A 145 -24.30 5.35 -12.90
N TYR A 146 -24.91 4.20 -12.58
CA TYR A 146 -26.05 4.12 -11.67
C TYR A 146 -25.75 4.81 -10.32
N ASN A 147 -24.62 4.52 -9.72
CA ASN A 147 -24.19 5.13 -8.45
C ASN A 147 -23.66 6.56 -8.61
N GLN A 148 -23.68 7.13 -9.81
CA GLN A 148 -23.05 8.43 -10.12
C GLN A 148 -21.64 8.50 -9.56
N SER A 149 -20.85 7.43 -9.76
CA SER A 149 -19.49 7.27 -9.24
C SER A 149 -18.54 8.35 -9.75
N VAL A 150 -17.58 8.75 -8.92
CA VAL A 150 -16.50 9.65 -9.35
C VAL A 150 -15.44 8.84 -10.06
N LEU A 151 -15.17 9.19 -11.31
CA LEU A 151 -14.23 8.46 -12.16
C LEU A 151 -12.88 9.17 -12.20
N VAL A 152 -11.81 8.40 -12.00
CA VAL A 152 -10.43 8.92 -11.98
C VAL A 152 -9.55 8.14 -12.93
N SER A 153 -8.95 8.81 -13.91
CA SER A 153 -7.87 8.23 -14.71
C SER A 153 -6.54 8.41 -13.98
N ARG A 154 -5.80 7.30 -13.84
CA ARG A 154 -4.44 7.35 -13.26
C ARG A 154 -3.41 7.95 -14.22
N LYS A 155 -3.69 7.90 -15.52
CA LYS A 155 -2.79 8.35 -16.58
C LYS A 155 -2.95 9.83 -16.90
N ASP A 156 -4.12 10.41 -16.63
CA ASP A 156 -4.44 11.79 -16.94
C ASP A 156 -4.46 12.69 -15.69
N PRO A 157 -3.50 13.64 -15.57
CA PRO A 157 -3.48 14.61 -14.49
C PRO A 157 -4.71 15.53 -14.43
N GLN A 158 -5.30 15.87 -15.58
CA GLN A 158 -6.50 16.71 -15.66
C GLN A 158 -7.73 15.99 -15.11
N SER A 159 -7.87 14.70 -15.43
CA SER A 159 -8.92 13.85 -14.84
C SER A 159 -8.82 13.83 -13.31
N ARG A 160 -7.60 13.74 -12.76
CA ARG A 160 -7.38 13.79 -11.31
C ARG A 160 -7.80 15.12 -10.69
N LYS A 161 -7.44 16.26 -11.32
CA LYS A 161 -7.85 17.59 -10.85
C LYS A 161 -9.37 17.76 -10.87
N LYS A 162 -10.03 17.37 -11.97
CA LYS A 162 -11.51 17.40 -12.07
C LYS A 162 -12.17 16.53 -11.00
N ALA A 163 -11.66 15.32 -10.76
CA ALA A 163 -12.19 14.43 -9.73
C ALA A 163 -12.06 15.05 -8.32
N VAL A 164 -10.94 15.70 -7.99
CA VAL A 164 -10.76 16.37 -6.69
C VAL A 164 -11.76 17.49 -6.49
N VAL A 165 -12.01 18.34 -7.51
CA VAL A 165 -13.01 19.40 -7.45
C VAL A 165 -14.40 18.81 -7.24
N GLN A 166 -14.79 17.83 -8.05
CA GLN A 166 -16.09 17.15 -7.96
C GLN A 166 -16.29 16.46 -6.59
N LEU A 167 -15.24 15.85 -6.05
CA LEU A 167 -15.25 15.28 -4.70
C LEU A 167 -15.52 16.35 -3.65
N GLY A 168 -14.77 17.47 -3.70
CA GLY A 168 -14.93 18.60 -2.77
C GLY A 168 -16.36 19.13 -2.75
N GLU A 169 -16.94 19.38 -3.92
CA GLU A 169 -18.33 19.85 -4.05
C GLU A 169 -19.34 18.86 -3.46
N ARG A 170 -19.21 17.58 -3.79
CA ARG A 170 -20.15 16.54 -3.30
C ARG A 170 -20.05 16.34 -1.80
N LEU A 171 -18.84 16.28 -1.25
CA LEU A 171 -18.63 16.01 0.17
C LEU A 171 -19.01 17.20 1.07
N LYS A 172 -18.88 18.44 0.57
CA LYS A 172 -19.30 19.67 1.27
C LYS A 172 -20.78 20.03 1.04
N SER A 173 -21.55 19.19 0.35
CA SER A 173 -22.95 19.44 -0.02
C SER A 173 -23.97 19.33 1.12
N ASN A 174 -23.52 19.11 2.36
CA ASN A 174 -24.37 18.96 3.56
C ASN A 174 -25.51 17.93 3.39
N GLY A 175 -25.16 16.77 2.82
CA GLY A 175 -26.08 15.64 2.63
C GLY A 175 -27.00 15.76 1.39
N VAL A 176 -26.73 16.69 0.49
CA VAL A 176 -27.42 16.77 -0.82
C VAL A 176 -27.02 15.59 -1.70
N TRP A 177 -25.74 15.23 -1.74
CA TRP A 177 -25.22 14.03 -2.37
C TRP A 177 -25.26 12.83 -1.42
N PRO A 178 -25.38 11.60 -1.94
CA PRO A 178 -25.24 10.38 -1.11
C PRO A 178 -23.87 10.30 -0.45
N GLN A 179 -23.77 9.52 0.63
CA GLN A 179 -22.47 9.17 1.23
C GLN A 179 -21.53 8.57 0.18
N MET A 180 -20.25 8.79 0.36
CA MET A 180 -19.22 8.26 -0.51
C MET A 180 -18.41 7.19 0.22
N LEU A 181 -18.33 5.98 -0.36
CA LEU A 181 -17.48 4.90 0.15
C LEU A 181 -16.13 4.93 -0.58
N MET A 182 -15.06 5.00 0.19
CA MET A 182 -13.69 5.02 -0.31
C MET A 182 -12.83 3.96 0.34
N PHE A 183 -11.97 3.34 -0.47
CA PHE A 183 -10.91 2.44 -0.01
C PHE A 183 -9.59 3.20 -0.08
N PRO A 184 -9.13 3.80 1.02
CA PRO A 184 -7.98 4.73 1.01
C PRO A 184 -6.66 4.03 0.69
N GLU A 185 -6.56 2.73 0.88
CA GLU A 185 -5.39 1.93 0.46
C GLU A 185 -5.14 2.00 -1.05
N GLY A 186 -6.21 2.17 -1.85
CA GLY A 186 -6.15 2.29 -3.31
C GLY A 186 -5.61 1.06 -4.05
N THR A 187 -5.40 -0.03 -3.34
CA THR A 187 -5.04 -1.37 -3.84
C THR A 187 -5.47 -2.42 -2.84
N THR A 188 -5.56 -3.68 -3.29
CA THR A 188 -5.91 -4.80 -2.42
C THR A 188 -4.69 -5.34 -1.69
N THR A 189 -4.89 -5.76 -0.43
CA THR A 189 -3.85 -6.24 0.47
C THR A 189 -4.25 -7.57 1.14
N ASN A 190 -3.28 -8.23 1.78
CA ASN A 190 -3.56 -9.43 2.56
C ASN A 190 -4.16 -9.12 3.96
N GLY A 191 -4.33 -7.85 4.33
CA GLY A 191 -4.92 -7.42 5.59
C GLY A 191 -4.14 -7.77 6.85
N LYS A 192 -2.89 -8.25 6.73
CA LYS A 192 -2.01 -8.49 7.88
C LYS A 192 -1.45 -7.21 8.48
N VAL A 193 -1.40 -6.16 7.67
CA VAL A 193 -1.05 -4.79 8.04
C VAL A 193 -1.99 -3.84 7.32
N LEU A 194 -2.22 -2.65 7.82
CA LEU A 194 -2.80 -1.56 7.03
C LEU A 194 -1.68 -0.78 6.35
N ILE A 195 -1.77 -0.68 5.05
CA ILE A 195 -0.84 0.13 4.25
C ILE A 195 -1.20 1.61 4.37
N LYS A 196 -0.27 2.49 3.98
CA LYS A 196 -0.46 3.94 4.04
C LYS A 196 -1.71 4.37 3.26
N PHE A 197 -2.55 5.17 3.90
CA PHE A 197 -3.75 5.68 3.29
C PHE A 197 -3.43 6.83 2.33
N LYS A 198 -4.09 6.84 1.17
CA LYS A 198 -4.01 7.95 0.23
C LYS A 198 -4.89 9.10 0.69
N PRO A 199 -4.46 10.36 0.53
CA PRO A 199 -5.19 11.52 1.06
C PRO A 199 -6.53 11.79 0.36
N GLY A 200 -6.86 11.09 -0.73
CA GLY A 200 -8.06 11.34 -1.55
C GLY A 200 -9.38 11.37 -0.78
N ALA A 201 -9.54 10.54 0.25
CA ALA A 201 -10.73 10.49 1.09
C ALA A 201 -10.82 11.65 2.12
N PHE A 202 -9.71 12.35 2.33
CA PHE A 202 -9.49 13.32 3.40
C PHE A 202 -9.34 14.76 2.90
N LEU A 203 -9.18 14.95 1.57
CA LEU A 203 -8.95 16.25 0.92
C LEU A 203 -10.01 17.32 1.22
N ALA A 204 -11.25 16.90 1.48
CA ALA A 204 -12.32 17.83 1.75
C ALA A 204 -12.35 18.38 3.19
N GLY A 205 -11.55 17.81 4.12
CA GLY A 205 -11.50 18.18 5.53
C GLY A 205 -12.83 17.95 6.28
N VAL A 206 -13.69 17.04 5.78
CA VAL A 206 -14.99 16.73 6.37
C VAL A 206 -14.90 15.51 7.29
N PRO A 207 -15.83 15.31 8.25
CA PRO A 207 -15.87 14.12 9.06
C PRO A 207 -15.98 12.84 8.24
N VAL A 208 -15.28 11.78 8.68
CA VAL A 208 -15.33 10.46 8.05
C VAL A 208 -15.82 9.41 9.04
N GLN A 209 -16.48 8.36 8.55
CA GLN A 209 -16.76 7.20 9.37
C GLN A 209 -15.89 6.02 8.91
N PRO A 210 -14.97 5.53 9.76
CA PRO A 210 -14.20 4.34 9.47
C PRO A 210 -15.09 3.09 9.48
N VAL A 211 -14.85 2.20 8.49
CA VAL A 211 -15.59 0.95 8.31
C VAL A 211 -14.61 -0.20 8.20
N LEU A 212 -14.66 -1.13 9.13
CA LEU A 212 -13.77 -2.29 9.14
C LEU A 212 -14.43 -3.47 8.42
N LEU A 213 -13.67 -4.09 7.51
CA LEU A 213 -14.10 -5.27 6.77
C LEU A 213 -13.34 -6.50 7.29
N ARG A 214 -14.09 -7.53 7.73
CA ARG A 214 -13.51 -8.77 8.23
C ARG A 214 -14.18 -9.96 7.55
N TYR A 215 -13.38 -10.98 7.25
CA TYR A 215 -13.84 -12.24 6.68
C TYR A 215 -13.53 -13.39 7.64
N PRO A 216 -14.37 -13.62 8.68
CA PRO A 216 -14.14 -14.64 9.71
C PRO A 216 -14.44 -16.05 9.20
N ASN A 217 -13.61 -16.56 8.31
CA ASN A 217 -13.73 -17.89 7.71
C ASN A 217 -12.53 -18.76 8.07
N ASN A 218 -12.73 -20.07 8.20
CA ASN A 218 -11.66 -21.03 8.49
C ASN A 218 -10.59 -21.10 7.40
N VAL A 219 -10.99 -20.83 6.16
CA VAL A 219 -10.10 -20.71 5.01
C VAL A 219 -10.31 -19.31 4.41
N ASP A 220 -9.24 -18.54 4.35
CA ASP A 220 -9.29 -17.21 3.77
C ASP A 220 -9.12 -17.33 2.25
N THR A 221 -10.25 -17.32 1.54
CA THR A 221 -10.31 -17.47 0.08
C THR A 221 -10.60 -16.14 -0.63
N VAL A 222 -10.94 -15.10 0.11
CA VAL A 222 -11.46 -13.83 -0.45
C VAL A 222 -10.34 -12.90 -0.90
N ARG A 223 -9.12 -13.09 -0.38
CA ARG A 223 -8.02 -12.17 -0.62
C ARG A 223 -7.46 -12.31 -2.03
N TRP A 224 -7.43 -11.18 -2.70
CA TRP A 224 -6.84 -11.01 -4.02
C TRP A 224 -5.85 -9.85 -3.99
N THR A 225 -4.56 -10.16 -4.04
CA THR A 225 -3.47 -9.19 -3.92
C THR A 225 -2.71 -9.04 -5.24
N PHE A 226 -1.79 -8.09 -5.29
CA PHE A 226 -1.00 -7.81 -6.50
C PHE A 226 -0.21 -9.02 -7.01
N LYS A 227 0.35 -9.84 -6.09
CA LYS A 227 1.02 -11.11 -6.39
C LYS A 227 0.40 -12.25 -5.60
N GLY A 228 0.37 -13.45 -6.18
CA GLY A 228 -0.10 -14.69 -5.53
C GLY A 228 -1.35 -15.24 -6.19
N THR A 229 -2.42 -15.44 -5.42
CA THR A 229 -3.69 -15.99 -5.93
C THR A 229 -4.31 -15.09 -6.99
N SER A 230 -4.59 -15.62 -8.17
CA SER A 230 -5.27 -14.89 -9.25
C SER A 230 -6.73 -14.58 -8.90
N TRP A 231 -7.37 -13.65 -9.60
CA TRP A 231 -8.77 -13.32 -9.36
C TRP A 231 -9.72 -14.49 -9.62
N LEU A 232 -9.38 -15.33 -10.63
CA LEU A 232 -10.15 -16.51 -10.98
C LEU A 232 -10.03 -17.61 -9.89
N GLU A 233 -8.81 -17.82 -9.39
CA GLU A 233 -8.58 -18.75 -8.26
C GLU A 233 -9.29 -18.26 -7.00
N CYS A 234 -9.26 -16.96 -6.69
CA CYS A 234 -9.98 -16.36 -5.59
C CYS A 234 -11.50 -16.61 -5.73
N LEU A 235 -12.05 -16.35 -6.91
CA LEU A 235 -13.46 -16.58 -7.21
C LEU A 235 -13.82 -18.08 -7.09
N TRP A 236 -13.02 -18.97 -7.68
CA TRP A 236 -13.19 -20.42 -7.57
C TRP A 236 -13.17 -20.89 -6.12
N HIS A 237 -12.14 -20.54 -5.38
CA HIS A 237 -12.00 -20.97 -3.99
C HIS A 237 -13.12 -20.44 -3.09
N THR A 238 -13.56 -19.20 -3.29
CA THR A 238 -14.64 -18.60 -2.49
C THR A 238 -15.98 -19.24 -2.82
N THR A 239 -16.31 -19.38 -4.11
CA THR A 239 -17.61 -19.93 -4.52
C THR A 239 -17.70 -21.45 -4.37
N SER A 240 -16.58 -22.15 -4.23
CA SER A 240 -16.53 -23.57 -3.88
C SER A 240 -16.74 -23.84 -2.38
N GLN A 241 -16.75 -22.82 -1.51
CA GLN A 241 -17.14 -22.99 -0.10
C GLN A 241 -18.67 -23.10 0.00
N LEU A 242 -19.18 -23.82 1.01
CA LEU A 242 -20.65 -23.85 1.25
C LEU A 242 -21.18 -22.45 1.52
N PHE A 243 -20.46 -21.70 2.34
CA PHE A 243 -20.77 -20.29 2.63
C PHE A 243 -19.50 -19.51 2.97
N THR A 244 -19.58 -18.21 2.82
CA THR A 244 -18.52 -17.26 3.20
C THR A 244 -19.13 -16.18 4.08
N ASN A 245 -18.50 -15.92 5.22
CA ASN A 245 -18.96 -14.91 6.17
C ASN A 245 -18.22 -13.60 5.95
N MET A 246 -18.94 -12.50 6.16
CA MET A 246 -18.37 -11.15 6.21
C MET A 246 -18.91 -10.40 7.42
N THR A 247 -18.07 -9.60 8.04
CA THR A 247 -18.48 -8.62 9.06
C THR A 247 -18.09 -7.22 8.58
N VAL A 248 -19.05 -6.32 8.63
CA VAL A 248 -18.88 -4.88 8.38
C VAL A 248 -19.09 -4.16 9.70
N GLU A 249 -18.08 -3.48 10.19
CA GLU A 249 -18.08 -2.82 11.50
C GLU A 249 -17.92 -1.31 11.32
N PHE A 250 -18.95 -0.54 11.69
CA PHE A 250 -18.93 0.91 11.69
C PHE A 250 -18.33 1.41 13.00
N LEU A 251 -17.17 2.06 12.93
CA LEU A 251 -16.58 2.75 14.07
C LEU A 251 -17.28 4.10 14.31
N PRO A 252 -17.07 4.75 15.46
CA PRO A 252 -17.52 6.13 15.68
C PRO A 252 -17.01 7.07 14.59
N VAL A 253 -17.79 8.12 14.33
CA VAL A 253 -17.41 9.16 13.38
C VAL A 253 -16.13 9.83 13.87
N TYR A 254 -15.17 10.01 12.98
CA TYR A 254 -13.93 10.72 13.22
C TYR A 254 -14.06 12.13 12.63
N SER A 255 -14.00 13.14 13.49
CA SER A 255 -14.01 14.55 13.10
C SER A 255 -12.57 15.07 13.07
N PRO A 256 -12.11 15.66 11.96
CA PRO A 256 -10.74 16.15 11.86
C PRO A 256 -10.50 17.37 12.75
N SER A 257 -9.29 17.47 13.30
CA SER A 257 -8.78 18.69 13.93
C SER A 257 -8.53 19.78 12.88
N ASP A 258 -8.25 21.00 13.33
CA ASP A 258 -7.94 22.08 12.39
C ASP A 258 -6.60 21.86 11.66
N GLU A 259 -5.64 21.19 12.30
CA GLU A 259 -4.40 20.76 11.67
C GLU A 259 -4.67 19.74 10.56
N GLU A 260 -5.51 18.73 10.85
CA GLU A 260 -5.86 17.69 9.89
C GLU A 260 -6.69 18.23 8.70
N LYS A 261 -7.50 19.26 8.89
CA LYS A 261 -8.21 19.93 7.79
C LYS A 261 -7.24 20.60 6.82
N ASN A 262 -6.12 21.10 7.33
CA ASN A 262 -5.08 21.76 6.54
C ASN A 262 -4.04 20.76 5.98
N ASP A 263 -3.87 19.59 6.62
CA ASP A 263 -2.99 18.50 6.17
C ASP A 263 -3.77 17.19 5.99
N PRO A 264 -4.28 16.93 4.77
CA PRO A 264 -4.97 15.66 4.46
C PRO A 264 -4.09 14.41 4.60
N GLY A 265 -2.76 14.56 4.57
CA GLY A 265 -1.82 13.45 4.82
C GLY A 265 -1.82 13.07 6.29
N LEU A 266 -1.70 14.03 7.19
CA LEU A 266 -1.82 13.83 8.64
C LEU A 266 -3.17 13.22 9.01
N TYR A 267 -4.26 13.73 8.41
CA TYR A 267 -5.61 13.19 8.63
C TYR A 267 -5.69 11.71 8.21
N ALA A 268 -5.19 11.37 7.02
CA ALA A 268 -5.14 9.99 6.54
C ALA A 268 -4.34 9.06 7.47
N ASP A 269 -3.18 9.51 7.95
CA ASP A 269 -2.30 8.74 8.84
C ASP A 269 -2.95 8.50 10.21
N ASN A 270 -3.66 9.48 10.77
CA ASN A 270 -4.35 9.32 12.04
C ASN A 270 -5.55 8.37 11.94
N VAL A 271 -6.35 8.46 10.88
CA VAL A 271 -7.45 7.52 10.63
C VAL A 271 -6.91 6.12 10.36
N GLN A 272 -5.80 5.97 9.62
CA GLN A 272 -5.14 4.67 9.42
C GLN A 272 -4.73 4.04 10.76
N LYS A 273 -4.06 4.80 11.64
CA LYS A 273 -3.64 4.31 12.96
C LYS A 273 -4.82 3.89 13.82
N LEU A 274 -5.90 4.68 13.83
CA LEU A 274 -7.13 4.35 14.54
C LEU A 274 -7.73 3.03 14.05
N MET A 275 -7.84 2.86 12.73
CA MET A 275 -8.39 1.65 12.12
C MET A 275 -7.48 0.44 12.33
N ALA A 276 -6.15 0.60 12.24
CA ALA A 276 -5.17 -0.44 12.50
C ALA A 276 -5.27 -0.95 13.95
N LYS A 277 -5.38 -0.03 14.92
CA LYS A 277 -5.61 -0.37 16.32
C LYS A 277 -6.90 -1.16 16.53
N ALA A 278 -8.00 -0.74 15.91
CA ALA A 278 -9.29 -1.43 16.01
C ALA A 278 -9.29 -2.81 15.31
N LEU A 279 -8.48 -2.98 14.27
CA LEU A 279 -8.26 -4.26 13.58
C LEU A 279 -7.32 -5.19 14.34
N GLY A 280 -6.44 -4.66 15.19
CA GLY A 280 -5.36 -5.40 15.85
C GLY A 280 -4.20 -5.73 14.90
N VAL A 281 -3.94 -4.87 13.92
CA VAL A 281 -2.85 -5.03 12.94
C VAL A 281 -1.93 -3.80 12.93
N PRO A 282 -0.66 -3.92 12.51
CA PRO A 282 0.22 -2.76 12.36
C PRO A 282 -0.25 -1.79 11.28
N ALA A 283 -0.12 -0.49 11.54
CA ALA A 283 -0.11 0.55 10.51
C ALA A 283 1.29 0.64 9.90
N THR A 284 1.38 0.76 8.58
CA THR A 284 2.66 0.81 7.86
C THR A 284 2.66 1.89 6.79
N ASP A 285 3.87 2.28 6.37
CA ASP A 285 4.07 3.24 5.29
C ASP A 285 4.14 2.58 3.90
N TYR A 286 3.71 1.33 3.77
CA TYR A 286 3.71 0.61 2.50
C TYR A 286 2.66 1.13 1.54
N ILE A 287 3.04 1.32 0.29
CA ILE A 287 2.13 1.65 -0.83
C ILE A 287 2.51 0.87 -2.08
N LEU A 288 1.61 0.83 -3.06
CA LEU A 288 1.89 0.30 -4.40
C LEU A 288 2.00 1.49 -5.38
N GLU A 289 3.22 1.82 -5.79
CA GLU A 289 3.52 2.83 -6.80
C GLU A 289 3.78 2.20 -8.17
N GLY A 290 2.97 2.52 -9.17
CA GLY A 290 3.20 2.05 -10.54
C GLY A 290 3.35 0.53 -10.72
N ARG A 291 2.86 -0.28 -9.80
CA ARG A 291 3.02 -1.74 -9.62
C ARG A 291 4.28 -2.16 -8.86
N VAL A 292 5.02 -1.24 -8.27
CA VAL A 292 6.16 -1.56 -7.42
C VAL A 292 5.75 -1.36 -5.95
N PRO A 293 5.90 -2.37 -5.09
CA PRO A 293 5.71 -2.21 -3.65
C PRO A 293 6.84 -1.35 -3.07
N VAL A 294 6.47 -0.24 -2.43
CA VAL A 294 7.43 0.65 -1.77
C VAL A 294 6.98 1.00 -0.35
N SER A 295 7.92 1.38 0.50
CA SER A 295 7.70 2.01 1.79
C SER A 295 7.90 3.50 1.66
N LYS A 296 6.95 4.30 2.15
CA LYS A 296 7.06 5.77 2.18
C LYS A 296 7.61 6.21 3.53
N LEU A 297 8.76 6.83 3.51
CA LEU A 297 9.40 7.44 4.68
C LEU A 297 9.54 8.95 4.39
N GLY A 298 8.59 9.75 4.85
CA GLY A 298 8.49 11.15 4.44
C GLY A 298 8.28 11.27 2.91
N GLY A 299 9.12 12.03 2.23
CA GLY A 299 9.13 12.15 0.76
C GLY A 299 9.76 10.97 0.01
N LEU A 300 10.39 10.01 0.72
CA LEU A 300 11.16 8.91 0.14
C LEU A 300 10.29 7.71 -0.22
N SER A 301 10.62 7.05 -1.34
CA SER A 301 10.00 5.78 -1.77
C SER A 301 11.07 4.68 -1.81
N LEU A 302 11.05 3.80 -0.83
CA LEU A 302 12.01 2.70 -0.73
C LEU A 302 11.35 1.39 -1.14
N PRO A 303 12.00 0.51 -1.92
CA PRO A 303 11.46 -0.81 -2.22
C PRO A 303 11.14 -1.60 -0.95
N VAL A 304 9.96 -2.25 -0.88
CA VAL A 304 9.61 -3.13 0.23
C VAL A 304 10.55 -4.33 0.29
N GLN A 305 10.98 -4.82 -0.87
CA GLN A 305 12.06 -5.80 -1.00
C GLN A 305 13.35 -5.01 -1.27
N SER A 306 14.28 -5.07 -0.34
CA SER A 306 15.57 -4.38 -0.47
C SER A 306 16.49 -5.14 -1.44
N PRO A 307 16.82 -4.60 -2.63
CA PRO A 307 17.70 -5.27 -3.57
C PRO A 307 19.03 -5.74 -2.95
N PRO A 308 19.72 -4.92 -2.13
CA PRO A 308 20.97 -5.37 -1.52
C PRO A 308 20.79 -6.51 -0.51
N ARG A 309 19.69 -6.54 0.25
CA ARG A 309 19.42 -7.66 1.18
C ARG A 309 19.09 -8.94 0.44
N GLU A 310 18.33 -8.87 -0.67
CA GLU A 310 18.07 -10.02 -1.52
C GLU A 310 19.35 -10.51 -2.20
N THR A 311 20.24 -9.59 -2.61
CA THR A 311 21.58 -9.92 -3.14
C THR A 311 22.37 -10.72 -2.11
N LEU A 312 22.48 -10.24 -0.86
CA LEU A 312 23.16 -10.96 0.21
C LEU A 312 22.54 -12.34 0.46
N ALA A 313 21.21 -12.43 0.48
CA ALA A 313 20.51 -13.70 0.67
C ALA A 313 20.80 -14.70 -0.46
N LEU A 314 20.90 -14.24 -1.71
CA LEU A 314 21.30 -15.06 -2.85
C LEU A 314 22.75 -15.51 -2.75
N LEU A 315 23.67 -14.63 -2.36
CA LEU A 315 25.08 -14.95 -2.17
C LEU A 315 25.26 -15.99 -1.04
N HIS A 316 24.65 -15.76 0.12
CA HIS A 316 24.70 -16.74 1.24
C HIS A 316 24.07 -18.09 0.88
N LYS A 317 22.97 -18.12 0.12
CA LYS A 317 22.36 -19.36 -0.38
C LYS A 317 23.34 -20.15 -1.26
N ASN A 318 24.25 -19.49 -1.96
CA ASN A 318 25.29 -20.08 -2.77
C ASN A 318 26.59 -20.40 -1.99
N GLY A 319 26.54 -20.34 -0.65
CA GLY A 319 27.63 -20.73 0.23
C GLY A 319 28.69 -19.65 0.46
N TRP A 320 28.41 -18.40 0.14
CA TRP A 320 29.35 -17.29 0.34
C TRP A 320 29.47 -16.90 1.80
N THR A 321 30.70 -16.66 2.22
CA THR A 321 31.05 -16.14 3.54
C THR A 321 31.17 -14.61 3.49
N SER A 322 31.27 -13.96 4.65
CA SER A 322 31.49 -12.52 4.73
C SER A 322 32.79 -12.10 4.02
N SER A 323 33.85 -12.91 4.11
CA SER A 323 35.11 -12.62 3.42
C SER A 323 35.00 -12.70 1.89
N ASP A 324 34.18 -13.61 1.37
CA ASP A 324 33.91 -13.69 -0.08
C ASP A 324 33.17 -12.45 -0.58
N ILE A 325 32.22 -11.95 0.22
CA ILE A 325 31.46 -10.73 -0.06
C ILE A 325 32.39 -9.52 -0.04
N GLU A 326 33.26 -9.39 0.97
CA GLU A 326 34.26 -8.31 1.05
C GLU A 326 35.19 -8.31 -0.14
N ALA A 327 35.69 -9.49 -0.55
CA ALA A 327 36.56 -9.63 -1.71
C ALA A 327 35.83 -9.24 -3.02
N ALA A 328 34.55 -9.57 -3.16
CA ALA A 328 33.73 -9.14 -4.31
C ALA A 328 33.50 -7.63 -4.32
N LEU A 329 33.21 -7.03 -3.17
CA LEU A 329 33.09 -5.59 -3.03
C LEU A 329 34.38 -4.86 -3.39
N GLY A 330 35.56 -5.41 -2.97
CA GLY A 330 36.85 -4.90 -3.37
C GLY A 330 37.06 -4.88 -4.89
N ARG A 331 36.76 -5.99 -5.57
CA ARG A 331 36.84 -6.04 -7.04
C ARG A 331 35.91 -5.06 -7.75
N MET A 332 34.73 -4.81 -7.20
CA MET A 332 33.77 -3.85 -7.77
C MET A 332 34.26 -2.41 -7.63
N ILE A 333 34.77 -2.02 -6.46
CA ILE A 333 35.27 -0.66 -6.25
C ILE A 333 36.52 -0.41 -7.10
N ASP A 334 37.46 -1.36 -7.20
CA ASP A 334 38.66 -1.28 -8.04
C ASP A 334 38.24 -1.06 -9.52
N ARG A 335 37.23 -1.78 -9.98
CA ARG A 335 36.68 -1.62 -11.33
C ARG A 335 36.07 -0.24 -11.55
N CYS A 336 35.32 0.28 -10.56
CA CYS A 336 34.72 1.62 -10.66
C CYS A 336 35.74 2.75 -10.65
N GLN A 337 36.91 2.55 -10.00
CA GLN A 337 37.98 3.55 -9.92
C GLN A 337 38.94 3.47 -11.09
N SER A 338 38.96 2.39 -11.87
CA SER A 338 39.82 2.22 -13.03
C SER A 338 39.44 3.21 -14.13
N GLN A 339 40.36 4.09 -14.51
CA GLN A 339 40.17 5.10 -15.54
C GLN A 339 39.82 4.45 -16.89
N GLY A 340 38.76 4.95 -17.54
CA GLY A 340 38.34 4.53 -18.88
C GLY A 340 37.38 3.35 -18.94
N GLN A 341 36.98 2.75 -17.81
CA GLN A 341 35.99 1.67 -17.77
C GLN A 341 34.69 2.16 -17.10
N GLY A 342 33.58 2.12 -17.83
CA GLY A 342 32.28 2.55 -17.30
C GLY A 342 31.82 1.70 -16.10
N SER A 343 31.08 2.32 -15.17
CA SER A 343 30.50 1.63 -14.01
C SER A 343 29.38 0.65 -14.37
N LYS A 344 28.77 0.78 -15.55
CA LYS A 344 27.70 -0.09 -16.03
C LYS A 344 28.29 -1.31 -16.76
N VAL A 345 27.96 -2.51 -16.27
CA VAL A 345 28.47 -3.80 -16.80
C VAL A 345 27.32 -4.72 -17.17
N HIS A 346 27.52 -5.57 -18.17
CA HIS A 346 26.62 -6.65 -18.54
C HIS A 346 26.75 -7.83 -17.57
N VAL A 347 25.73 -8.70 -17.50
CA VAL A 347 25.73 -9.86 -16.61
C VAL A 347 26.93 -10.77 -16.76
N ASP A 348 27.45 -10.91 -17.97
CA ASP A 348 28.58 -11.77 -18.26
C ASP A 348 29.92 -11.20 -17.70
N ASP A 349 30.06 -9.88 -17.64
CA ASP A 349 31.19 -9.19 -17.00
C ASP A 349 30.99 -9.06 -15.47
N PHE A 350 29.74 -9.03 -15.03
CA PHE A 350 29.39 -8.95 -13.60
C PHE A 350 29.68 -10.26 -12.87
N MET A 351 29.45 -11.39 -13.53
CA MET A 351 29.65 -12.72 -12.95
C MET A 351 31.08 -12.95 -12.42
N PRO A 352 32.18 -12.68 -13.17
CA PRO A 352 33.54 -12.84 -12.66
C PRO A 352 33.91 -11.83 -11.57
N LEU A 353 33.34 -10.61 -11.59
CA LEU A 353 33.53 -9.62 -10.52
C LEU A 353 32.95 -10.10 -9.20
N LEU A 354 31.80 -10.74 -9.23
CA LEU A 354 31.26 -11.43 -8.08
C LEU A 354 32.07 -12.70 -7.74
N GLY A 355 32.70 -13.37 -8.68
CA GLY A 355 33.30 -14.69 -8.50
C GLY A 355 32.31 -15.83 -8.53
N LEU A 356 31.15 -15.59 -9.13
CA LEU A 356 30.11 -16.59 -9.31
C LEU A 356 30.43 -17.52 -10.47
N LYS A 357 30.09 -18.81 -10.30
CA LYS A 357 30.18 -19.82 -11.36
C LYS A 357 28.85 -20.03 -12.10
N ASP A 358 27.75 -19.58 -11.49
CA ASP A 358 26.40 -19.74 -11.98
C ASP A 358 25.85 -18.42 -12.55
N ARG A 359 25.56 -18.45 -13.86
CA ARG A 359 25.01 -17.30 -14.60
C ARG A 359 23.59 -16.96 -14.14
N GLU A 360 22.79 -17.95 -13.71
CA GLU A 360 21.41 -17.67 -13.25
C GLU A 360 21.41 -16.82 -11.97
N THR A 361 22.31 -17.10 -11.04
CA THR A 361 22.44 -16.30 -9.82
C THR A 361 22.91 -14.86 -10.16
N ALA A 362 23.90 -14.70 -11.04
CA ALA A 362 24.34 -13.36 -11.47
C ALA A 362 23.21 -12.59 -12.15
N ARG A 363 22.45 -13.24 -13.01
CA ARG A 363 21.26 -12.66 -13.67
C ARG A 363 20.17 -12.29 -12.65
N ALA A 364 19.88 -13.17 -11.71
CA ALA A 364 18.90 -12.90 -10.66
C ALA A 364 19.29 -11.68 -9.82
N ILE A 365 20.58 -11.48 -9.54
CA ILE A 365 21.08 -10.29 -8.86
C ILE A 365 20.92 -9.05 -9.76
N CYS A 366 21.30 -9.11 -11.05
CA CYS A 366 21.11 -7.99 -11.97
C CYS A 366 19.63 -7.55 -12.05
N GLU A 367 18.70 -8.49 -12.12
CA GLU A 367 17.25 -8.24 -12.17
C GLU A 367 16.68 -7.53 -10.93
N LEU A 368 17.39 -7.56 -9.79
CA LEU A 368 17.02 -6.80 -8.59
C LEU A 368 17.25 -5.29 -8.78
N TYR A 369 18.25 -4.90 -9.57
CA TYR A 369 18.66 -3.50 -9.74
C TYR A 369 18.25 -2.90 -11.08
N SER A 370 18.12 -3.69 -12.12
CA SER A 370 17.79 -3.23 -13.49
C SER A 370 16.84 -4.18 -14.18
N LYS A 371 16.10 -3.65 -15.17
CA LYS A 371 15.27 -4.47 -16.07
C LYS A 371 16.06 -5.01 -17.25
N ASP A 372 17.20 -4.43 -17.51
CA ASP A 372 18.13 -4.82 -18.57
C ASP A 372 19.16 -5.82 -18.01
N GLU A 373 19.78 -6.63 -18.86
CA GLU A 373 20.85 -7.55 -18.42
C GLU A 373 22.19 -6.79 -18.11
N SER A 374 22.07 -5.59 -17.57
CA SER A 374 23.21 -4.75 -17.18
C SER A 374 22.95 -4.03 -15.85
N VAL A 375 23.99 -3.83 -15.06
CA VAL A 375 23.90 -3.24 -13.72
C VAL A 375 25.00 -2.18 -13.51
N ASP A 376 24.69 -1.13 -12.75
CA ASP A 376 25.68 -0.16 -12.30
C ASP A 376 26.39 -0.71 -11.05
N LEU A 377 27.69 -0.97 -11.17
CA LEU A 377 28.53 -1.51 -10.09
C LEU A 377 28.54 -0.61 -8.86
N ARG A 378 28.47 0.72 -9.03
CA ARG A 378 28.41 1.68 -7.92
C ARG A 378 27.15 1.42 -7.07
N GLN A 379 26.04 1.14 -7.73
CA GLN A 379 24.76 0.85 -7.07
C GLN A 379 24.83 -0.45 -6.27
N VAL A 380 25.38 -1.52 -6.86
CA VAL A 380 25.52 -2.81 -6.16
C VAL A 380 26.50 -2.68 -5.02
N TYR A 381 27.69 -2.11 -5.28
CA TYR A 381 28.75 -1.93 -4.28
C TYR A 381 28.23 -1.16 -3.05
N LEU A 382 27.77 0.07 -3.26
CA LEU A 382 27.36 0.94 -2.15
C LEU A 382 26.19 0.37 -1.34
N SER A 383 25.20 -0.17 -2.01
CA SER A 383 24.03 -0.70 -1.31
C SER A 383 24.33 -2.00 -0.56
N VAL A 384 25.08 -2.92 -1.16
CA VAL A 384 25.47 -4.19 -0.51
C VAL A 384 26.46 -3.94 0.64
N ALA A 385 27.45 -3.07 0.45
CA ALA A 385 28.37 -2.68 1.52
C ALA A 385 27.64 -2.07 2.71
N GLY A 386 26.61 -1.23 2.45
CA GLY A 386 25.78 -0.62 3.49
C GLY A 386 25.02 -1.63 4.34
N VAL A 387 24.42 -2.65 3.73
CA VAL A 387 23.61 -3.63 4.46
C VAL A 387 24.39 -4.85 4.97
N SER A 388 25.60 -5.08 4.46
CA SER A 388 26.48 -6.18 4.93
C SER A 388 27.16 -5.87 6.26
N GLY A 389 27.29 -4.57 6.61
CA GLY A 389 28.08 -4.12 7.77
C GLY A 389 29.58 -4.23 7.59
N ALA A 390 30.07 -4.58 6.39
CA ALA A 390 31.48 -4.69 6.08
C ALA A 390 32.21 -3.34 6.16
N VAL A 391 31.49 -2.23 5.94
CA VAL A 391 32.06 -0.88 5.89
C VAL A 391 31.28 0.05 6.84
N PRO A 392 31.95 0.81 7.73
CA PRO A 392 31.30 1.82 8.56
C PRO A 392 30.60 2.88 7.70
N PHE A 393 29.44 3.37 8.15
CA PHE A 393 28.61 4.29 7.35
C PHE A 393 29.36 5.55 6.87
N ARG A 394 30.22 6.12 7.71
CA ARG A 394 31.01 7.29 7.32
C ARG A 394 32.00 6.97 6.19
N THR A 395 32.66 5.83 6.24
CA THR A 395 33.60 5.36 5.18
C THR A 395 32.81 5.05 3.90
N LEU A 396 31.60 4.47 4.04
CA LEU A 396 30.72 4.20 2.91
C LEU A 396 30.25 5.50 2.25
N LEU A 397 29.90 6.52 3.03
CA LEU A 397 29.50 7.83 2.52
C LEU A 397 30.66 8.51 1.78
N HIS A 398 31.87 8.43 2.32
CA HIS A 398 33.07 8.94 1.66
C HIS A 398 33.31 8.24 0.30
N ALA A 399 33.21 6.92 0.26
CA ALA A 399 33.31 6.16 -0.99
C ALA A 399 32.21 6.54 -1.99
N ALA A 400 30.98 6.74 -1.51
CA ALA A 400 29.87 7.18 -2.34
C ALA A 400 30.13 8.57 -2.94
N PHE A 401 30.65 9.48 -2.13
CA PHE A 401 31.03 10.83 -2.58
C PHE A 401 32.10 10.76 -3.68
N ALA A 402 33.21 10.06 -3.44
CA ALA A 402 34.27 9.90 -4.41
C ALA A 402 33.86 9.26 -5.76
N LEU A 403 32.80 8.46 -5.75
CA LEU A 403 32.27 7.84 -6.96
C LEU A 403 31.30 8.75 -7.75
N PHE A 404 30.79 9.83 -7.16
CA PHE A 404 29.76 10.67 -7.76
C PHE A 404 30.13 12.15 -7.90
N ASP A 405 31.13 12.66 -7.16
CA ASP A 405 31.54 14.08 -7.17
C ASP A 405 32.37 14.49 -8.39
N GLY A 406 32.88 13.50 -9.14
CA GLY A 406 33.78 13.74 -10.27
C GLY A 406 35.07 14.48 -9.89
N GLY A 407 35.52 14.37 -8.63
CA GLY A 407 36.73 15.04 -8.10
C GLY A 407 36.57 16.52 -7.75
N LYS A 408 35.32 17.00 -7.65
CA LYS A 408 35.01 18.42 -7.37
C LYS A 408 34.87 18.70 -5.85
N GLY A 409 34.78 17.67 -5.01
CA GLY A 409 34.53 17.77 -3.58
C GLY A 409 33.11 18.21 -3.21
N SER A 410 32.20 18.25 -4.19
CA SER A 410 30.81 18.60 -4.00
C SER A 410 29.94 17.96 -5.07
N VAL A 411 28.67 17.71 -4.74
CA VAL A 411 27.69 17.10 -5.64
C VAL A 411 26.52 18.03 -5.94
N SER A 412 26.07 18.03 -7.18
CA SER A 412 24.85 18.69 -7.65
C SER A 412 23.60 17.92 -7.22
N ALA A 413 22.42 18.47 -7.44
CA ALA A 413 21.13 17.82 -7.15
C ALA A 413 20.97 16.49 -7.91
N GLU A 414 21.44 16.41 -9.16
CA GLU A 414 21.36 15.19 -9.98
C GLU A 414 22.35 14.13 -9.49
N GLU A 415 23.59 14.54 -9.21
CA GLU A 415 24.63 13.66 -8.65
C GLU A 415 24.23 13.13 -7.26
N LEU A 416 23.62 13.97 -6.41
CA LEU A 416 23.07 13.56 -5.11
C LEU A 416 21.93 12.54 -5.27
N SER A 417 21.05 12.73 -6.26
CA SER A 417 19.98 11.76 -6.56
C SER A 417 20.57 10.40 -6.97
N GLY A 418 21.61 10.39 -7.80
CA GLY A 418 22.34 9.18 -8.19
C GLY A 418 23.04 8.51 -7.02
N LEU A 419 23.74 9.28 -6.19
CA LEU A 419 24.46 8.82 -5.00
C LEU A 419 23.50 8.16 -3.99
N MET A 420 22.40 8.85 -3.66
CA MET A 420 21.40 8.30 -2.74
C MET A 420 20.69 7.08 -3.32
N GLY A 421 20.41 7.10 -4.63
CA GLY A 421 19.89 5.94 -5.33
C GLY A 421 20.84 4.73 -5.24
N ALA A 422 22.14 4.94 -5.42
CA ALA A 422 23.15 3.90 -5.31
C ALA A 422 23.26 3.34 -3.88
N LEU A 423 23.25 4.19 -2.85
CA LEU A 423 23.24 3.75 -1.45
C LEU A 423 22.01 2.92 -1.10
N LEU A 424 20.86 3.23 -1.67
CA LEU A 424 19.59 2.56 -1.40
C LEU A 424 19.33 1.35 -2.33
N GLY A 425 20.17 1.12 -3.32
CA GLY A 425 20.01 0.05 -4.30
C GLY A 425 18.88 0.32 -5.31
N VAL A 426 18.55 1.58 -5.60
CA VAL A 426 17.54 2.01 -6.57
C VAL A 426 18.20 2.87 -7.66
N PRO A 427 17.65 2.93 -8.90
CA PRO A 427 18.29 3.64 -10.02
C PRO A 427 18.50 5.14 -9.76
N GLN A 428 17.48 5.81 -9.27
CA GLN A 428 17.49 7.22 -8.89
C GLN A 428 16.55 7.47 -7.74
N HIS A 429 16.80 8.52 -6.99
CA HIS A 429 16.00 8.87 -5.83
C HIS A 429 15.68 10.37 -5.83
N ASN A 430 14.43 10.72 -5.52
CA ASN A 430 14.07 12.13 -5.35
C ASN A 430 14.66 12.67 -4.05
N THR A 431 15.66 13.51 -4.16
CA THR A 431 16.41 14.10 -3.06
C THR A 431 16.20 15.61 -2.92
N SER A 432 15.17 16.18 -3.55
CA SER A 432 14.95 17.64 -3.55
C SER A 432 14.89 18.22 -2.13
N GLU A 433 14.23 17.53 -1.22
CA GLU A 433 14.11 17.94 0.18
C GLU A 433 15.46 17.83 0.92
N LEU A 434 16.19 16.73 0.71
CA LEU A 434 17.53 16.53 1.26
C LEU A 434 18.52 17.55 0.70
N TYR A 435 18.47 17.79 -0.61
CA TYR A 435 19.31 18.78 -1.26
C TYR A 435 19.07 20.18 -0.67
N GLY A 436 17.82 20.59 -0.53
CA GLY A 436 17.47 21.87 0.09
C GLY A 436 17.93 21.99 1.54
N ALA A 437 17.91 20.89 2.31
CA ALA A 437 18.38 20.86 3.70
C ALA A 437 19.92 20.85 3.84
N ALA A 438 20.65 20.27 2.86
CA ALA A 438 22.10 20.14 2.87
C ALA A 438 22.80 21.25 2.12
N CYS A 439 22.17 21.84 1.07
CA CYS A 439 22.80 22.78 0.15
C CYS A 439 23.21 24.08 0.83
N ARG A 440 24.51 24.42 0.63
CA ARG A 440 25.07 25.71 1.01
C ARG A 440 25.80 26.28 -0.20
N GLN A 441 25.44 27.23 -0.89
CA GLN A 441 26.12 27.77 -2.07
C GLN A 441 25.98 26.92 -3.36
N ASP A 442 24.77 26.49 -3.65
CA ASP A 442 24.38 25.71 -4.86
C ASP A 442 25.09 24.35 -5.04
N ALA A 443 25.75 23.85 -4.01
CA ALA A 443 26.37 22.52 -4.01
C ALA A 443 26.33 21.89 -2.62
N VAL A 444 26.44 20.56 -2.56
CA VAL A 444 26.42 19.81 -1.30
C VAL A 444 27.78 19.15 -1.10
N THR A 445 28.45 19.45 0.00
CA THR A 445 29.70 18.80 0.40
C THR A 445 29.40 17.50 1.20
N GLU A 446 30.43 16.66 1.37
CA GLU A 446 30.33 15.41 2.15
C GLU A 446 29.87 15.68 3.60
N ASP A 447 30.47 16.69 4.25
CA ASP A 447 30.12 17.05 5.64
C ASP A 447 28.69 17.63 5.75
N ASP A 448 28.25 18.41 4.77
CA ASP A 448 26.89 18.93 4.71
C ASP A 448 25.86 17.80 4.55
N LEU A 449 26.15 16.83 3.69
CA LEU A 449 25.31 15.65 3.47
C LEU A 449 25.27 14.79 4.73
N LEU A 450 26.41 14.48 5.34
CA LEU A 450 26.48 13.70 6.59
C LEU A 450 25.64 14.34 7.69
N ARG A 451 25.75 15.67 7.85
CA ARG A 451 24.95 16.42 8.82
C ARG A 451 23.45 16.33 8.48
N ALA A 452 23.07 16.55 7.23
CA ALA A 452 21.66 16.48 6.82
C ALA A 452 21.07 15.07 7.05
N LEU A 453 21.80 14.01 6.72
CA LEU A 453 21.39 12.62 6.94
C LEU A 453 21.24 12.28 8.43
N THR A 454 22.03 12.89 9.32
CA THR A 454 21.95 12.66 10.77
C THR A 454 20.86 13.48 11.45
N VAL A 455 20.46 14.62 10.89
CA VAL A 455 19.45 15.52 11.49
C VAL A 455 18.07 15.28 10.90
N HIS A 456 17.93 14.96 9.61
CA HIS A 456 16.65 14.82 8.94
C HIS A 456 15.93 13.52 9.38
N PRO A 457 14.73 13.58 9.97
CA PRO A 457 14.08 12.40 10.60
C PRO A 457 13.86 11.22 9.66
N ALA A 458 13.49 11.49 8.40
CA ALA A 458 13.27 10.42 7.41
C ALA A 458 14.57 9.70 7.07
N TYR A 459 15.69 10.42 6.94
CA TYR A 459 16.99 9.83 6.60
C TYR A 459 17.65 9.16 7.79
N GLN A 460 17.46 9.64 9.03
CA GLN A 460 17.84 8.91 10.24
C GLN A 460 17.21 7.53 10.27
N ARG A 461 15.91 7.44 9.96
CA ARG A 461 15.22 6.14 9.88
C ARG A 461 15.80 5.27 8.77
N VAL A 462 16.07 5.84 7.59
CA VAL A 462 16.71 5.12 6.48
C VAL A 462 18.07 4.57 6.90
N THR A 463 18.91 5.39 7.53
CA THR A 463 20.23 4.97 8.00
C THR A 463 20.13 3.89 9.07
N ASN A 464 19.21 4.03 10.03
CA ASN A 464 19.09 3.12 11.16
C ASN A 464 18.31 1.84 10.86
N GLU A 465 17.37 1.85 9.93
CA GLU A 465 16.47 0.73 9.68
C GLU A 465 16.74 0.03 8.33
N TYR A 466 17.15 0.78 7.30
CA TYR A 466 17.30 0.25 5.95
C TYR A 466 18.74 -0.10 5.59
N LEU A 467 19.72 0.73 6.00
CA LEU A 467 21.13 0.57 5.69
C LEU A 467 21.94 -0.18 6.76
N GLN A 468 21.31 -0.63 7.86
CA GLN A 468 22.03 -1.39 8.88
C GLN A 468 22.05 -2.89 8.60
N PRO A 469 23.11 -3.61 9.03
CA PRO A 469 23.13 -5.06 9.01
C PRO A 469 21.97 -5.63 9.80
N GLN A 470 21.29 -6.62 9.23
CA GLN A 470 20.27 -7.37 9.96
C GLN A 470 20.95 -8.56 10.63
N GLU A 471 20.85 -8.66 11.96
CA GLU A 471 21.27 -9.89 12.66
C GLU A 471 20.51 -11.10 12.09
N ALA A 472 21.23 -12.19 11.83
CA ALA A 472 20.66 -13.40 11.29
C ALA A 472 19.56 -13.93 12.23
N GLY A 473 18.30 -13.78 11.85
CA GLY A 473 17.12 -14.16 12.64
C GLY A 473 16.27 -12.99 13.16
N SER A 474 16.71 -11.75 13.06
CA SER A 474 15.89 -10.58 13.38
C SER A 474 14.82 -10.35 12.29
N ARG A 475 13.56 -10.20 12.71
CA ARG A 475 12.48 -9.76 11.82
C ARG A 475 12.82 -8.38 11.27
N PRO A 476 12.48 -8.07 9.99
CA PRO A 476 12.56 -6.71 9.51
C PRO A 476 11.78 -5.81 10.48
N PRO A 477 12.27 -4.61 10.80
CA PRO A 477 11.57 -3.73 11.71
C PRO A 477 10.17 -3.46 11.16
N VAL A 478 9.20 -4.01 11.85
CA VAL A 478 7.81 -3.57 11.70
C VAL A 478 7.81 -2.20 12.34
N THR A 479 7.79 -1.15 11.54
CA THR A 479 7.65 0.21 12.03
C THR A 479 6.25 0.38 12.62
N ALA A 480 6.04 -0.21 13.79
CA ALA A 480 4.99 0.23 14.68
C ALA A 480 5.45 1.59 15.20
N LEU A 481 4.82 2.65 14.74
CA LEU A 481 4.97 3.99 15.32
C LEU A 481 4.47 3.94 16.77
N THR A 482 5.32 3.49 17.69
CA THR A 482 5.16 3.77 19.10
C THR A 482 5.65 5.20 19.32
N TYR A 483 4.76 6.15 19.19
CA TYR A 483 4.97 7.46 19.77
C TYR A 483 5.03 7.27 21.30
N GLY A 484 6.24 7.42 21.87
CA GLY A 484 6.43 7.59 23.29
C GLY A 484 5.67 8.86 23.72
N SER A 485 4.66 8.66 24.55
CA SER A 485 4.06 9.73 25.33
C SER A 485 5.16 10.31 26.21
N ALA A 486 5.60 11.53 25.91
CA ALA A 486 6.29 12.37 26.85
C ALA A 486 5.28 12.74 27.94
N VAL A 487 5.14 11.89 28.95
CA VAL A 487 4.50 12.27 30.21
C VAL A 487 5.55 13.05 30.98
N ASN A 488 5.34 14.34 31.11
CA ASN A 488 5.98 15.20 32.11
C ASN A 488 5.80 14.58 33.49
N ASN A 489 6.86 14.01 34.04
CA ASN A 489 6.98 13.77 35.46
C ASN A 489 7.50 15.05 36.12
N ASN A 490 6.58 15.80 36.67
CA ASN A 490 6.85 16.67 37.81
C ASN A 490 5.60 16.62 38.70
N GLU A 491 5.69 15.81 39.73
CA GLU A 491 5.21 16.18 41.07
C GLU A 491 5.71 15.15 42.08
N SER A 492 6.38 15.69 43.05
CA SER A 492 7.06 15.04 44.17
C SER A 492 6.09 14.74 45.31
N LEU A 493 6.36 13.64 46.02
CA LEU A 493 6.25 13.41 47.46
C LEU A 493 4.91 13.76 48.17
N ALA A 494 4.24 12.71 48.66
CA ALA A 494 3.96 12.61 50.11
C ALA A 494 3.30 11.26 50.48
N ASN A 495 3.93 10.61 51.41
CA ASN A 495 3.57 9.57 52.36
C ASN A 495 2.08 9.28 52.68
N GLY A 496 1.80 8.00 52.93
CA GLY A 496 0.69 7.64 53.79
C GLY A 496 0.24 6.18 53.67
N ALA A 497 0.77 5.33 54.53
CA ALA A 497 0.31 3.96 54.76
C ALA A 497 -1.09 3.90 55.39
N ALA A 498 -1.84 2.84 55.07
CA ALA A 498 -2.68 1.99 55.94
C ALA A 498 -3.71 1.23 55.07
N SER A 499 -3.55 -0.06 54.90
CA SER A 499 -4.11 -1.17 55.70
C SER A 499 -5.64 -1.31 55.70
N VAL A 500 -6.10 -2.45 55.12
CA VAL A 500 -7.13 -3.39 55.62
C VAL A 500 -8.61 -2.97 55.50
N LYS A 501 -9.41 -3.66 54.75
CA LYS A 501 -10.26 -4.83 55.06
C LYS A 501 -11.35 -5.09 54.02
N LYS A 502 -11.56 -6.37 53.77
CA LYS A 502 -12.74 -7.04 53.21
C LYS A 502 -14.03 -6.63 53.93
N LEU A 503 -15.12 -6.67 53.21
CA LEU A 503 -16.41 -7.32 53.48
C LEU A 503 -17.50 -6.64 52.63
N ASP A 504 -18.16 -7.37 52.03
CA ASP A 504 -19.43 -7.94 51.55
C ASP A 504 -19.71 -7.70 50.10
#